data_a3afe23269871016e4bd6751c868ce85
#
_entry.id   a3afe23269871016e4bd6751c868ce85
#
_cell.length_a   1.000
_cell.length_b   1.000
_cell.length_c   1.000
_cell.angle_alpha   90.00
_cell.angle_beta   90.00
_cell.angle_gamma   90.00
#
_symmetry.space_group_name_H-M   'P 1'
#
loop_
_entity.id
_entity.type
_entity.pdbx_description
1 polymer ?
#
loop_
_entity_poly.entity_id
_entity_poly.type
_entity_poly.pdbx_seq_one_letter_code
_entity_poly.pdbx_strand_id
1 'polypeptide(L)'
;RYLGLNKTALIWEGKNGEFAEWTFEQLAEASGKLANYFVSVGLKAGDCIAGLLPRTPELLITILATWRMGAIYQPLFTAFESKAIEHRINTAKTKLIVTNDEQRKKLHGVAIKHILTAHPLNTLSHQDADFWSELTKQSSVFIPVMQSFENDFLMMFTSGTTGLAKSVPVPLKAVLAFKGYMTYAVDLREEDSFWNLADPGWAYGL
;
A
#
# COMPACT_ATOMS: atom_id res chain seq x y z
N ARG A 1 7.57 -8.16 -17.65
CA ARG A 1 6.97 -8.96 -18.73
C ARG A 1 6.03 -8.13 -19.62
N TYR A 2 5.18 -7.28 -19.01
CA TYR A 2 4.13 -6.54 -19.73
C TYR A 2 4.50 -5.08 -20.05
N LEU A 3 5.66 -4.59 -19.64
CA LEU A 3 6.12 -3.25 -19.99
C LEU A 3 6.33 -3.15 -21.51
N GLY A 4 5.91 -2.06 -22.11
CA GLY A 4 5.95 -1.83 -23.57
C GLY A 4 4.76 -2.40 -24.34
N LEU A 5 3.81 -3.09 -23.69
CA LEU A 5 2.67 -3.71 -24.36
C LEU A 5 1.36 -2.92 -24.25
N ASN A 6 1.36 -1.78 -23.56
CA ASN A 6 0.16 -0.97 -23.28
C ASN A 6 -1.02 -1.81 -22.70
N LYS A 7 -0.70 -2.87 -21.93
CA LYS A 7 -1.70 -3.78 -21.35
C LYS A 7 -2.28 -3.17 -20.07
N THR A 8 -3.60 -3.18 -19.93
CA THR A 8 -4.30 -2.78 -18.72
C THR A 8 -3.93 -3.69 -17.55
N ALA A 9 -3.54 -3.09 -16.43
CA ALA A 9 -3.16 -3.76 -15.20
C ALA A 9 -4.18 -3.56 -14.08
N LEU A 10 -4.88 -2.42 -14.08
CA LEU A 10 -5.91 -2.08 -13.10
C LEU A 10 -7.08 -1.40 -13.79
N ILE A 11 -8.26 -1.90 -13.51
CA ILE A 11 -9.53 -1.23 -13.81
C ILE A 11 -10.11 -0.80 -12.47
N TRP A 12 -10.41 0.49 -12.32
CA TRP A 12 -10.96 1.04 -11.10
C TRP A 12 -12.27 1.76 -11.38
N GLU A 13 -13.24 1.49 -10.52
CA GLU A 13 -14.53 2.17 -10.51
C GLU A 13 -14.79 2.73 -9.11
N GLY A 14 -15.01 4.02 -9.02
CA GLY A 14 -15.32 4.73 -7.78
C GLY A 14 -16.80 4.62 -7.42
N LYS A 15 -17.11 4.84 -6.15
CA LYS A 15 -18.50 4.74 -5.61
C LYS A 15 -19.50 5.71 -6.23
N ASN A 16 -19.04 6.78 -6.86
CA ASN A 16 -19.89 7.78 -7.52
C ASN A 16 -19.87 7.65 -9.06
N GLY A 17 -19.32 6.54 -9.60
CA GLY A 17 -19.21 6.30 -11.03
C GLY A 17 -17.93 6.86 -11.67
N GLU A 18 -16.96 7.29 -10.89
CA GLU A 18 -15.63 7.59 -11.43
C GLU A 18 -15.02 6.31 -12.01
N PHE A 19 -14.32 6.44 -13.14
CA PHE A 19 -13.69 5.30 -13.81
C PHE A 19 -12.26 5.62 -14.21
N ALA A 20 -11.36 4.67 -14.05
CA ALA A 20 -9.99 4.78 -14.52
C ALA A 20 -9.41 3.41 -14.92
N GLU A 21 -8.64 3.41 -15.99
CA GLU A 21 -7.79 2.28 -16.37
C GLU A 21 -6.33 2.67 -16.25
N TRP A 22 -5.53 1.76 -15.71
CA TRP A 22 -4.09 1.94 -15.55
C TRP A 22 -3.35 0.80 -16.24
N THR A 23 -2.38 1.15 -17.08
CA THR A 23 -1.50 0.17 -17.69
C THR A 23 -0.40 -0.27 -16.72
N PHE A 24 0.29 -1.37 -17.04
CA PHE A 24 1.48 -1.79 -16.28
C PHE A 24 2.57 -0.71 -16.28
N GLU A 25 2.73 0.04 -17.38
CA GLU A 25 3.66 1.17 -17.46
C GLU A 25 3.29 2.29 -16.50
N GLN A 26 2.04 2.73 -16.53
CA GLN A 26 1.57 3.81 -15.66
C GLN A 26 1.73 3.46 -14.18
N LEU A 27 1.41 2.21 -13.80
CA LEU A 27 1.65 1.74 -12.43
C LEU A 27 3.14 1.65 -12.10
N ALA A 28 3.98 1.22 -13.05
CA ALA A 28 5.42 1.17 -12.86
C ALA A 28 6.02 2.57 -12.68
N GLU A 29 5.59 3.55 -13.47
CA GLU A 29 6.02 4.95 -13.33
C GLU A 29 5.57 5.56 -12.01
N ALA A 30 4.29 5.47 -11.68
CA ALA A 30 3.74 6.04 -10.46
C ALA A 30 4.36 5.41 -9.21
N SER A 31 4.50 4.08 -9.19
CA SER A 31 5.16 3.39 -8.07
C SER A 31 6.65 3.67 -7.99
N GLY A 32 7.32 3.92 -9.14
CA GLY A 32 8.72 4.37 -9.16
C GLY A 32 8.88 5.75 -8.54
N LYS A 33 8.03 6.71 -8.92
CA LYS A 33 7.99 8.05 -8.33
C LYS A 33 7.74 8.00 -6.82
N LEU A 34 6.77 7.22 -6.38
CA LEU A 34 6.46 7.10 -4.97
C LEU A 34 7.60 6.43 -4.18
N ALA A 35 8.26 5.42 -4.74
CA ALA A 35 9.43 4.81 -4.11
C ALA A 35 10.59 5.81 -3.96
N ASN A 36 10.84 6.66 -4.97
CA ASN A 36 11.82 7.75 -4.89
C ASN A 36 11.42 8.77 -3.80
N TYR A 37 10.15 9.13 -3.69
CA TYR A 37 9.68 9.98 -2.61
C TYR A 37 9.95 9.36 -1.23
N PHE A 38 9.65 8.08 -1.03
CA PHE A 38 9.93 7.39 0.24
C PHE A 38 11.41 7.46 0.61
N VAL A 39 12.31 7.23 -0.36
CA VAL A 39 13.75 7.37 -0.14
C VAL A 39 14.13 8.83 0.20
N SER A 40 13.55 9.82 -0.49
CA SER A 40 13.86 11.24 -0.28
C SER A 40 13.50 11.73 1.14
N VAL A 41 12.49 11.15 1.77
CA VAL A 41 12.11 11.46 3.16
C VAL A 41 12.83 10.58 4.18
N GLY A 42 13.80 9.77 3.75
CA GLY A 42 14.72 9.02 4.59
C GLY A 42 14.28 7.62 4.96
N LEU A 43 13.26 7.05 4.28
CA LEU A 43 12.89 5.65 4.48
C LEU A 43 13.90 4.71 3.82
N LYS A 44 14.01 3.50 4.36
CA LYS A 44 14.97 2.47 3.93
C LYS A 44 14.27 1.13 3.74
N ALA A 45 14.95 0.21 3.07
CA ALA A 45 14.53 -1.20 3.02
C ALA A 45 14.33 -1.75 4.44
N GLY A 46 13.26 -2.51 4.64
CA GLY A 46 12.84 -3.04 5.94
C GLY A 46 12.01 -2.07 6.81
N ASP A 47 11.90 -0.78 6.45
CA ASP A 47 10.98 0.12 7.14
C ASP A 47 9.51 -0.25 6.85
N CYS A 48 8.62 -0.01 7.82
CA CYS A 48 7.19 -0.28 7.66
C CYS A 48 6.46 0.97 7.16
N ILE A 49 5.69 0.80 6.08
CA ILE A 49 4.84 1.82 5.45
C ILE A 49 3.40 1.33 5.47
N ALA A 50 2.49 2.13 6.01
CA ALA A 50 1.08 1.78 6.09
C ALA A 50 0.23 2.44 5.00
N GLY A 51 -0.77 1.71 4.51
CA GLY A 51 -1.85 2.23 3.69
C GLY A 51 -3.16 2.24 4.48
N LEU A 52 -3.70 3.44 4.74
CA LEU A 52 -5.04 3.66 5.28
C LEU A 52 -5.89 4.29 4.18
N LEU A 53 -6.22 3.49 3.19
CA LEU A 53 -6.87 3.91 1.96
C LEU A 53 -8.02 2.96 1.60
N PRO A 54 -9.13 3.46 1.02
CA PRO A 54 -10.08 2.61 0.34
C PRO A 54 -9.45 2.02 -0.94
N ARG A 55 -10.22 1.23 -1.68
CA ARG A 55 -9.77 0.67 -2.96
C ARG A 55 -9.67 1.77 -4.02
N THR A 56 -8.50 2.39 -4.09
CA THR A 56 -8.18 3.42 -5.08
C THR A 56 -6.86 3.08 -5.75
N PRO A 57 -6.56 3.69 -6.91
CA PRO A 57 -5.26 3.49 -7.57
C PRO A 57 -4.07 3.80 -6.66
N GLU A 58 -4.20 4.81 -5.78
CA GLU A 58 -3.16 5.20 -4.84
C GLU A 58 -2.81 4.09 -3.85
N LEU A 59 -3.79 3.24 -3.50
CA LEU A 59 -3.53 2.08 -2.65
C LEU A 59 -2.57 1.11 -3.35
N LEU A 60 -2.87 0.72 -4.59
CA LEU A 60 -2.02 -0.19 -5.36
C LEU A 60 -0.65 0.41 -5.63
N ILE A 61 -0.59 1.69 -5.99
CA ILE A 61 0.67 2.41 -6.19
C ILE A 61 1.51 2.39 -4.90
N THR A 62 0.88 2.58 -3.73
CA THR A 62 1.55 2.54 -2.42
C THR A 62 2.13 1.17 -2.13
N ILE A 63 1.36 0.11 -2.36
CA ILE A 63 1.80 -1.29 -2.18
C ILE A 63 3.02 -1.57 -3.05
N LEU A 64 2.91 -1.27 -4.35
CA LEU A 64 3.98 -1.50 -5.32
C LEU A 64 5.24 -0.71 -5.01
N ALA A 65 5.11 0.57 -4.64
CA ALA A 65 6.24 1.43 -4.27
C ALA A 65 6.96 0.91 -3.02
N THR A 66 6.19 0.48 -2.01
CA THR A 66 6.71 -0.10 -0.77
C THR A 66 7.55 -1.35 -1.07
N TRP A 67 7.02 -2.26 -1.88
CA TRP A 67 7.74 -3.49 -2.23
C TRP A 67 8.94 -3.23 -3.14
N ARG A 68 8.86 -2.27 -4.06
CA ARG A 68 10.00 -1.91 -4.92
C ARG A 68 11.19 -1.39 -4.12
N MET A 69 10.98 -0.65 -3.03
CA MET A 69 12.07 -0.19 -2.18
C MET A 69 12.52 -1.23 -1.14
N GLY A 70 11.93 -2.42 -1.12
CA GLY A 70 12.24 -3.47 -0.16
C GLY A 70 11.72 -3.18 1.25
N ALA A 71 10.68 -2.35 1.36
CA ALA A 71 10.01 -2.03 2.61
C ALA A 71 8.85 -2.98 2.90
N ILE A 72 8.34 -2.93 4.12
CA ILE A 72 7.25 -3.77 4.61
C ILE A 72 5.94 -2.99 4.48
N TYR A 73 4.99 -3.52 3.71
CA TYR A 73 3.67 -2.93 3.61
C TYR A 73 2.79 -3.33 4.80
N GLN A 74 2.11 -2.36 5.40
CA GLN A 74 1.14 -2.59 6.46
C GLN A 74 -0.25 -2.15 6.00
N PRO A 75 -1.18 -3.06 5.73
CA PRO A 75 -2.57 -2.71 5.45
C PRO A 75 -3.27 -2.24 6.72
N LEU A 76 -4.03 -1.14 6.62
CA LEU A 76 -4.91 -0.66 7.67
C LEU A 76 -6.35 -0.63 7.14
N PHE A 77 -7.24 -1.30 7.85
CA PHE A 77 -8.66 -1.34 7.49
C PHE A 77 -9.31 0.03 7.72
N THR A 78 -10.00 0.52 6.70
CA THR A 78 -10.64 1.84 6.75
C THR A 78 -11.75 1.97 7.79
N ALA A 79 -12.31 0.86 8.28
CA ALA A 79 -13.27 0.87 9.37
C ALA A 79 -12.62 0.89 10.78
N PHE A 80 -11.29 0.84 10.88
CA PHE A 80 -10.65 0.97 12.19
C PHE A 80 -10.80 2.37 12.75
N GLU A 81 -11.01 2.44 14.07
CA GLU A 81 -10.97 3.69 14.83
C GLU A 81 -9.53 4.06 15.24
N SER A 82 -9.30 5.32 15.60
CA SER A 82 -7.98 5.90 15.87
C SER A 82 -7.13 5.07 16.83
N LYS A 83 -7.70 4.58 17.95
CA LYS A 83 -6.96 3.74 18.92
C LYS A 83 -6.48 2.42 18.32
N ALA A 84 -7.29 1.80 17.47
CA ALA A 84 -6.92 0.55 16.80
C ALA A 84 -5.82 0.77 15.74
N ILE A 85 -5.85 1.92 15.07
CA ILE A 85 -4.82 2.35 14.13
C ILE A 85 -3.52 2.64 14.89
N GLU A 86 -3.58 3.46 15.93
CA GLU A 86 -2.43 3.83 16.76
C GLU A 86 -1.69 2.62 17.32
N HIS A 87 -2.43 1.65 17.88
CA HIS A 87 -1.85 0.40 18.38
C HIS A 87 -1.07 -0.34 17.30
N ARG A 88 -1.62 -0.46 16.09
CA ARG A 88 -0.97 -1.16 14.97
C ARG A 88 0.26 -0.43 14.44
N ILE A 89 0.19 0.88 14.34
CA ILE A 89 1.30 1.74 13.92
C ILE A 89 2.47 1.62 14.90
N ASN A 90 2.19 1.73 16.20
CA ASN A 90 3.21 1.63 17.24
C ASN A 90 3.82 0.23 17.30
N THR A 91 3.00 -0.81 17.19
CA THR A 91 3.48 -2.21 17.21
C THR A 91 4.36 -2.52 16.00
N ALA A 92 3.97 -2.07 14.80
CA ALA A 92 4.74 -2.27 13.56
C ALA A 92 5.91 -1.28 13.41
N LYS A 93 6.02 -0.28 14.29
CA LYS A 93 7.00 0.82 14.18
C LYS A 93 6.91 1.54 12.83
N THR A 94 5.70 1.78 12.37
CA THR A 94 5.42 2.39 11.06
C THR A 94 6.08 3.76 10.94
N LYS A 95 6.71 4.03 9.81
CA LYS A 95 7.45 5.26 9.56
C LYS A 95 6.66 6.29 8.75
N LEU A 96 5.78 5.81 7.86
CA LEU A 96 4.97 6.64 6.99
C LEU A 96 3.60 6.00 6.81
N ILE A 97 2.57 6.84 6.70
CA ILE A 97 1.21 6.43 6.34
C ILE A 97 0.81 7.14 5.07
N VAL A 98 0.28 6.38 4.11
CA VAL A 98 -0.46 6.93 2.98
C VAL A 98 -1.96 6.82 3.29
N THR A 99 -2.68 7.93 3.11
CA THR A 99 -4.11 8.03 3.44
C THR A 99 -4.83 8.94 2.43
N ASN A 100 -6.14 9.09 2.57
CA ASN A 100 -6.92 10.10 1.86
C ASN A 100 -7.54 11.10 2.86
N ASP A 101 -8.18 12.14 2.36
CA ASP A 101 -8.78 13.19 3.20
C ASP A 101 -9.82 12.63 4.19
N GLU A 102 -10.65 11.68 3.76
CA GLU A 102 -11.69 11.08 4.60
C GLU A 102 -11.09 10.33 5.80
N GLN A 103 -10.05 9.55 5.60
CA GLN A 103 -9.42 8.73 6.64
C GLN A 103 -8.41 9.52 7.48
N ARG A 104 -7.89 10.64 6.96
CA ARG A 104 -6.89 11.48 7.62
C ARG A 104 -7.30 11.92 9.02
N LYS A 105 -8.58 12.20 9.24
CA LYS A 105 -9.12 12.59 10.55
C LYS A 105 -8.90 11.56 11.65
N LYS A 106 -8.79 10.28 11.31
CA LYS A 106 -8.53 9.19 12.26
C LYS A 106 -7.08 9.15 12.75
N LEU A 107 -6.20 9.91 12.11
CA LEU A 107 -4.79 10.03 12.48
C LEU A 107 -4.53 11.22 13.43
N HIS A 108 -5.57 11.91 13.90
CA HIS A 108 -5.42 12.96 14.91
C HIS A 108 -4.86 12.38 16.21
N GLY A 109 -3.76 12.97 16.70
CA GLY A 109 -3.09 12.52 17.91
C GLY A 109 -2.23 11.26 17.76
N VAL A 110 -2.20 10.65 16.58
CA VAL A 110 -1.33 9.51 16.29
C VAL A 110 0.10 10.01 16.04
N ALA A 111 1.06 9.50 16.79
CA ALA A 111 2.48 9.87 16.65
C ALA A 111 3.08 9.16 15.42
N ILE A 112 3.05 9.83 14.28
CA ILE A 112 3.66 9.38 13.02
C ILE A 112 4.43 10.52 12.37
N LYS A 113 5.61 10.24 11.83
CA LYS A 113 6.51 11.28 11.32
C LYS A 113 6.09 11.80 9.94
N HIS A 114 5.63 10.93 9.07
CA HIS A 114 5.28 11.26 7.69
C HIS A 114 3.88 10.78 7.34
N ILE A 115 3.07 11.68 6.82
CA ILE A 115 1.73 11.39 6.30
C ILE A 115 1.67 11.90 4.86
N LEU A 116 1.26 11.04 3.95
CA LEU A 116 1.05 11.36 2.54
C LEU A 116 -0.45 11.21 2.26
N THR A 117 -1.11 12.32 1.91
CA THR A 117 -2.56 12.36 1.74
C THR A 117 -2.92 12.46 0.26
N ALA A 118 -3.69 11.49 -0.23
CA ALA A 118 -4.26 11.54 -1.57
C ALA A 118 -5.50 12.44 -1.58
N HIS A 119 -5.57 13.33 -2.58
CA HIS A 119 -6.68 14.27 -2.80
C HIS A 119 -7.11 15.04 -1.54
N PRO A 120 -6.20 15.81 -0.92
CA PRO A 120 -6.57 16.61 0.24
C PRO A 120 -7.56 17.71 -0.16
N LEU A 121 -8.69 17.81 0.55
CA LEU A 121 -9.70 18.84 0.33
C LEU A 121 -9.41 20.14 1.09
N ASN A 122 -8.55 20.06 2.12
CA ASN A 122 -8.20 21.16 2.98
C ASN A 122 -6.70 21.43 2.98
N THR A 123 -6.31 22.55 3.57
CA THR A 123 -4.89 22.85 3.76
C THR A 123 -4.23 21.74 4.57
N LEU A 124 -3.16 21.18 4.03
CA LEU A 124 -2.38 20.15 4.68
C LEU A 124 -1.78 20.66 5.98
N SER A 125 -1.73 19.82 7.01
CA SER A 125 -0.97 20.13 8.22
C SER A 125 0.54 20.11 7.92
N HIS A 126 1.36 20.69 8.80
CA HIS A 126 2.82 20.71 8.64
C HIS A 126 3.50 19.33 8.51
N GLN A 127 2.79 18.28 8.90
CA GLN A 127 3.29 16.90 8.83
C GLN A 127 2.82 16.16 7.59
N ASP A 128 1.89 16.74 6.83
CA ASP A 128 1.25 16.11 5.69
C ASP A 128 1.88 16.60 4.39
N ALA A 129 2.02 15.69 3.44
CA ALA A 129 2.37 16.02 2.07
C ALA A 129 1.22 15.56 1.14
N ASP A 130 1.05 16.26 0.01
CA ASP A 130 0.10 15.86 -1.02
C ASP A 130 0.69 14.77 -1.90
N PHE A 131 0.00 13.64 -2.00
CA PHE A 131 0.45 12.45 -2.73
C PHE A 131 0.85 12.77 -4.17
N TRP A 132 -0.06 13.35 -4.95
CA TRP A 132 0.19 13.59 -6.37
C TRP A 132 1.19 14.70 -6.60
N SER A 133 1.15 15.77 -5.80
CA SER A 133 2.12 16.85 -5.85
C SER A 133 3.54 16.35 -5.59
N GLU A 134 3.73 15.48 -4.59
CA GLU A 134 5.05 14.91 -4.31
C GLU A 134 5.55 13.98 -5.44
N LEU A 135 4.66 13.18 -6.04
CA LEU A 135 5.03 12.33 -7.17
C LEU A 135 5.51 13.12 -8.39
N THR A 136 4.94 14.32 -8.65
CA THR A 136 5.38 15.16 -9.79
C THR A 136 6.83 15.61 -9.69
N LYS A 137 7.37 15.68 -8.47
CA LYS A 137 8.76 16.11 -8.19
C LYS A 137 9.77 14.98 -8.35
N GLN A 138 9.33 13.74 -8.52
CA GLN A 138 10.19 12.56 -8.48
C GLN A 138 10.44 11.97 -9.87
N SER A 139 11.61 11.35 -10.04
CA SER A 139 11.90 10.49 -11.19
C SER A 139 10.98 9.27 -11.20
N SER A 140 10.53 8.85 -12.38
CA SER A 140 9.81 7.58 -12.55
C SER A 140 10.76 6.36 -12.53
N VAL A 141 12.06 6.60 -12.76
CA VAL A 141 13.06 5.54 -12.76
C VAL A 141 13.43 5.18 -11.32
N PHE A 142 13.13 3.95 -10.94
CA PHE A 142 13.49 3.37 -9.65
C PHE A 142 13.97 1.92 -9.85
N ILE A 143 15.18 1.61 -9.40
CA ILE A 143 15.72 0.25 -9.47
C ILE A 143 15.23 -0.50 -8.22
N PRO A 144 14.39 -1.56 -8.39
CA PRO A 144 13.89 -2.31 -7.24
C PRO A 144 15.02 -2.91 -6.39
N VAL A 145 14.86 -2.81 -5.08
CA VAL A 145 15.81 -3.39 -4.13
C VAL A 145 15.62 -4.90 -4.09
N MET A 146 16.70 -5.64 -4.36
CA MET A 146 16.67 -7.11 -4.27
C MET A 146 16.54 -7.54 -2.81
N GLN A 147 15.60 -8.42 -2.53
CA GLN A 147 15.29 -8.91 -1.19
C GLN A 147 15.59 -10.41 -1.08
N SER A 148 15.97 -10.84 0.13
CA SER A 148 16.00 -12.27 0.48
C SER A 148 14.57 -12.79 0.64
N PHE A 149 14.34 -14.06 0.32
CA PHE A 149 13.06 -14.74 0.55
C PHE A 149 12.63 -14.77 2.03
N GLU A 150 13.57 -14.61 2.95
CA GLU A 150 13.30 -14.57 4.39
C GLU A 150 12.93 -13.16 4.89
N ASN A 151 13.12 -12.11 4.08
CA ASN A 151 12.74 -10.77 4.47
C ASN A 151 11.23 -10.59 4.45
N ASP A 152 10.71 -9.87 5.43
CA ASP A 152 9.29 -9.53 5.49
C ASP A 152 8.93 -8.50 4.42
N PHE A 153 7.80 -8.70 3.75
CA PHE A 153 7.25 -7.75 2.77
C PHE A 153 5.87 -7.23 3.16
N LEU A 154 5.22 -7.89 4.13
CA LEU A 154 3.87 -7.58 4.57
C LEU A 154 3.78 -7.72 6.09
N MET A 155 3.12 -6.77 6.75
CA MET A 155 2.86 -6.79 8.19
C MET A 155 1.36 -6.86 8.43
N MET A 156 0.87 -8.07 8.68
CA MET A 156 -0.55 -8.30 9.00
C MET A 156 -0.81 -8.21 10.50
N PHE A 157 -2.08 -8.08 10.85
CA PHE A 157 -2.53 -8.14 12.24
C PHE A 157 -3.69 -9.10 12.40
N THR A 158 -3.63 -9.92 13.43
CA THR A 158 -4.71 -10.84 13.79
C THR A 158 -5.40 -10.38 15.08
N SER A 159 -6.66 -10.77 15.25
CA SER A 159 -7.36 -10.60 16.53
C SER A 159 -6.65 -11.43 17.60
N GLY A 160 -5.99 -10.74 18.55
CA GLY A 160 -5.37 -11.42 19.69
C GLY A 160 -6.41 -12.02 20.62
N THR A 161 -6.14 -13.18 21.19
CA THR A 161 -6.97 -13.82 22.25
C THR A 161 -7.06 -12.95 23.52
N THR A 162 -6.17 -12.00 23.69
CA THR A 162 -6.07 -11.06 24.82
C THR A 162 -6.66 -9.68 24.56
N GLY A 163 -7.39 -9.50 23.46
CA GLY A 163 -8.08 -8.25 23.11
C GLY A 163 -7.27 -7.27 22.22
N LEU A 164 -5.95 -7.28 22.29
CA LEU A 164 -5.10 -6.45 21.40
C LEU A 164 -4.63 -7.24 20.19
N ALA A 165 -4.68 -6.60 19.02
CA ALA A 165 -4.22 -7.21 17.78
C ALA A 165 -2.70 -7.48 17.83
N LYS A 166 -2.30 -8.68 17.38
CA LYS A 166 -0.89 -9.09 17.30
C LYS A 166 -0.38 -8.94 15.87
N SER A 167 0.85 -8.44 15.74
CA SER A 167 1.52 -8.35 14.43
C SER A 167 1.96 -9.73 13.95
N VAL A 168 1.78 -9.97 12.66
CA VAL A 168 2.21 -11.18 11.95
C VAL A 168 3.02 -10.74 10.75
N PRO A 169 4.36 -10.77 10.84
CA PRO A 169 5.21 -10.52 9.68
C PRO A 169 5.07 -11.67 8.69
N VAL A 170 4.99 -11.34 7.41
CA VAL A 170 4.87 -12.30 6.32
C VAL A 170 6.12 -12.21 5.45
N PRO A 171 6.92 -13.28 5.37
CA PRO A 171 8.14 -13.28 4.58
C PRO A 171 7.85 -13.38 3.07
N LEU A 172 8.74 -12.83 2.26
CA LEU A 172 8.61 -12.78 0.79
C LEU A 172 8.39 -14.17 0.16
N LYS A 173 8.92 -15.23 0.74
CA LYS A 173 8.68 -16.61 0.29
C LYS A 173 7.20 -17.00 0.26
N ALA A 174 6.34 -16.36 1.05
CA ALA A 174 4.89 -16.61 1.04
C ALA A 174 4.24 -16.28 -0.32
N VAL A 175 4.84 -15.39 -1.12
CA VAL A 175 4.37 -15.08 -2.48
C VAL A 175 4.31 -16.34 -3.36
N LEU A 176 5.18 -17.33 -3.15
CA LEU A 176 5.14 -18.60 -3.88
C LEU A 176 3.88 -19.40 -3.53
N ALA A 177 3.49 -19.40 -2.25
CA ALA A 177 2.24 -20.04 -1.82
C ALA A 177 1.01 -19.31 -2.36
N PHE A 178 1.01 -17.97 -2.34
CA PHE A 178 -0.07 -17.17 -2.95
C PHE A 178 -0.20 -17.43 -4.44
N LYS A 179 0.93 -17.48 -5.17
CA LYS A 179 0.91 -17.84 -6.59
C LYS A 179 0.30 -19.23 -6.81
N GLY A 180 0.70 -20.22 -6.01
CA GLY A 180 0.12 -21.57 -6.08
C GLY A 180 -1.38 -21.57 -5.82
N TYR A 181 -1.82 -20.84 -4.79
CA TYR A 181 -3.24 -20.68 -4.48
C TYR A 181 -4.03 -20.04 -5.62
N MET A 182 -3.54 -18.93 -6.18
CA MET A 182 -4.20 -18.25 -7.30
C MET A 182 -4.27 -19.12 -8.55
N THR A 183 -3.21 -19.89 -8.82
CA THR A 183 -3.16 -20.77 -10.01
C THR A 183 -4.07 -21.99 -9.86
N TYR A 184 -4.06 -22.67 -8.71
CA TYR A 184 -4.69 -23.99 -8.57
C TYR A 184 -6.04 -23.98 -7.84
N ALA A 185 -6.26 -23.04 -6.92
CA ALA A 185 -7.52 -22.97 -6.19
C ALA A 185 -8.48 -21.92 -6.76
N VAL A 186 -7.95 -20.80 -7.28
CA VAL A 186 -8.75 -19.75 -7.94
C VAL A 186 -8.86 -19.98 -9.45
N ASP A 187 -7.95 -20.78 -10.04
CA ASP A 187 -7.82 -21.01 -11.49
C ASP A 187 -7.61 -19.71 -12.29
N LEU A 188 -6.90 -18.75 -11.69
CA LEU A 188 -6.65 -17.45 -12.30
C LEU A 188 -5.72 -17.58 -13.50
N ARG A 189 -6.17 -17.12 -14.66
CA ARG A 189 -5.46 -17.14 -15.96
C ARG A 189 -5.01 -15.75 -16.37
N GLU A 190 -4.14 -15.68 -17.37
CA GLU A 190 -3.55 -14.42 -17.85
C GLU A 190 -4.58 -13.48 -18.50
N GLU A 191 -5.63 -14.03 -19.08
CA GLU A 191 -6.73 -13.31 -19.73
C GLU A 191 -7.84 -12.86 -18.78
N ASP A 192 -7.83 -13.35 -17.53
CA ASP A 192 -8.89 -13.05 -16.57
C ASP A 192 -8.79 -11.63 -16.02
N SER A 193 -9.95 -11.05 -15.74
CA SER A 193 -10.09 -9.90 -14.86
C SER A 193 -10.46 -10.40 -13.47
N PHE A 194 -9.58 -10.19 -12.50
CA PHE A 194 -9.78 -10.62 -11.13
C PHE A 194 -10.29 -9.48 -10.24
N TRP A 195 -11.30 -9.74 -9.46
CA TRP A 195 -11.84 -8.82 -8.50
C TRP A 195 -12.10 -9.51 -7.17
N ASN A 196 -11.68 -8.87 -6.07
CA ASN A 196 -11.89 -9.36 -4.72
C ASN A 196 -12.73 -8.37 -3.91
N LEU A 197 -13.81 -8.85 -3.27
CA LEU A 197 -14.72 -8.04 -2.44
C LEU A 197 -14.17 -7.73 -1.05
N ALA A 198 -13.20 -8.51 -0.53
CA ALA A 198 -12.67 -8.29 0.79
C ALA A 198 -11.93 -6.95 0.88
N ASP A 199 -12.07 -6.25 2.03
CA ASP A 199 -11.35 -4.99 2.26
C ASP A 199 -9.83 -5.22 2.23
N PRO A 200 -9.05 -4.36 1.55
CA PRO A 200 -7.60 -4.50 1.46
C PRO A 200 -6.85 -4.35 2.80
N GLY A 201 -7.54 -3.95 3.87
CA GLY A 201 -7.01 -4.00 5.23
C GLY A 201 -7.07 -5.39 5.88
N TRP A 202 -7.71 -6.38 5.24
CA TRP A 202 -7.76 -7.76 5.66
C TRP A 202 -6.82 -8.65 4.85
N ALA A 203 -6.37 -9.75 5.46
CA ALA A 203 -5.43 -10.68 4.84
C ALA A 203 -5.87 -11.22 3.47
N TYR A 204 -7.18 -11.38 3.25
CA TYR A 204 -7.74 -11.88 1.99
C TYR A 204 -8.04 -10.75 0.98
N GLY A 205 -7.90 -9.51 1.38
CA GLY A 205 -8.19 -8.34 0.52
C GLY A 205 -6.99 -7.80 -0.25
N LEU A 206 -5.81 -8.35 0.02
CA LEU A 206 -4.53 -7.96 -0.58
C LEU A 206 -4.13 -8.87 -1.72
#